data_ba026ed29cd6079d31406bae13d87434
#
_entry.id   ba026ed29cd6079d31406bae13d87434
#
_cell.length_a   1.000
_cell.length_b   1.000
_cell.length_c   1.000
_cell.angle_alpha   90.00
_cell.angle_beta   90.00
_cell.angle_gamma   90.00
#
_symmetry.space_group_name_H-M   'P 1'
#
loop_
_entity.id
_entity.type
_entity.pdbx_description
1 polymer ?
#
loop_
_entity_poly.entity_id
_entity_poly.type
_entity_poly.pdbx_seq_one_letter_code
_entity_poly.pdbx_strand_id
1 'polypeptide(L)'
;EFLVLVGPSGCGKSTLLRMIAGLEQIDEGEIFINDQKINDLHPSKRQTAMVFQSYALYPHMNVYENMSFGLKIEKRSKEEIQTKVMQAAKILKIEELLERRPKQLSGGQRQRVAIGRAITRNPKIFLFDEPLSNLDAALRSEMRVEISKLHNQIKTNMIYVTHDQVEAMTLA
;
A
#
# COMPACT_ATOMS: atom_id res chain seq x y z
N GLU A 1 -0.42 14.46 4.30
CA GLU A 1 -0.03 14.14 5.68
C GLU A 1 0.45 12.70 5.75
N PHE A 2 1.50 12.45 6.56
CA PHE A 2 2.03 11.12 6.85
C PHE A 2 1.83 10.83 8.34
N LEU A 3 0.90 9.94 8.68
CA LEU A 3 0.57 9.58 10.06
C LEU A 3 1.19 8.22 10.40
N VAL A 4 1.95 8.16 11.50
CA VAL A 4 2.53 6.90 11.97
C VAL A 4 1.87 6.44 13.27
N LEU A 5 1.39 5.20 13.28
CA LEU A 5 0.88 4.51 14.46
C LEU A 5 1.95 3.54 14.96
N VAL A 6 2.55 3.84 16.10
CA VAL A 6 3.59 3.03 16.72
C VAL A 6 3.10 2.43 18.04
N GLY A 7 3.51 1.19 18.32
CA GLY A 7 3.17 0.52 19.59
C GLY A 7 3.49 -0.98 19.55
N PRO A 8 3.38 -1.69 20.68
CA PRO A 8 3.69 -3.11 20.77
C PRO A 8 2.77 -3.96 19.90
N SER A 9 3.23 -5.16 19.55
CA SER A 9 2.41 -6.13 18.83
C SER A 9 1.14 -6.47 19.61
N GLY A 10 0.01 -6.63 18.92
CA GLY A 10 -1.28 -6.98 19.53
C GLY A 10 -2.07 -5.83 20.17
N CYS A 11 -1.60 -4.57 20.12
CA CYS A 11 -2.33 -3.44 20.69
C CYS A 11 -3.44 -2.84 19.80
N GLY A 12 -3.79 -3.50 18.69
CA GLY A 12 -4.93 -3.11 17.85
C GLY A 12 -4.62 -2.23 16.64
N LYS A 13 -3.35 -1.87 16.35
CA LYS A 13 -2.99 -1.00 15.22
C LYS A 13 -3.46 -1.52 13.87
N SER A 14 -3.18 -2.78 13.56
CA SER A 14 -3.61 -3.42 12.31
C SER A 14 -5.12 -3.58 12.23
N THR A 15 -5.78 -3.80 13.36
CA THR A 15 -7.25 -3.85 13.45
C THR A 15 -7.85 -2.49 13.09
N LEU A 16 -7.33 -1.40 13.66
CA LEU A 16 -7.77 -0.04 13.31
C LEU A 16 -7.56 0.24 11.81
N LEU A 17 -6.41 -0.16 11.26
CA LEU A 17 -6.13 0.01 9.84
C LEU A 17 -7.12 -0.75 8.96
N ARG A 18 -7.48 -1.99 9.35
CA ARG A 18 -8.47 -2.82 8.66
C ARG A 18 -9.88 -2.25 8.78
N MET A 19 -10.24 -1.66 9.91
CA MET A 19 -11.52 -0.94 10.08
C MET A 19 -11.60 0.26 9.11
N ILE A 20 -10.54 1.04 8.97
CA ILE A 20 -10.47 2.14 8.00
C ILE A 20 -10.61 1.62 6.56
N ALA A 21 -9.95 0.51 6.25
CA ALA A 21 -10.05 -0.15 4.94
C ALA A 21 -11.42 -0.80 4.67
N GLY A 22 -12.23 -1.03 5.72
CA GLY A 22 -13.51 -1.74 5.64
C GLY A 22 -13.39 -3.25 5.60
N LEU A 23 -12.27 -3.79 6.05
CA LEU A 23 -12.01 -5.23 6.14
C LEU A 23 -12.45 -5.81 7.50
N GLU A 24 -12.68 -4.94 8.49
CA GLU A 24 -13.22 -5.27 9.81
C GLU A 24 -14.38 -4.32 10.12
N GLN A 25 -15.34 -4.80 10.88
CA GLN A 25 -16.47 -3.99 11.37
C GLN A 25 -16.03 -3.13 12.55
N ILE A 26 -16.72 -2.02 12.72
CA ILE A 26 -16.53 -1.09 13.84
C ILE A 26 -17.64 -1.38 14.83
N ASP A 27 -17.30 -1.56 16.12
CA ASP A 27 -18.27 -1.78 17.17
C ASP A 27 -19.07 -0.50 17.46
N GLU A 28 -18.37 0.64 17.60
CA GLU A 28 -18.96 1.93 17.88
C GLU A 28 -18.17 3.07 17.19
N GLY A 29 -18.81 4.20 16.99
CA GLY A 29 -18.21 5.40 16.43
C GLY A 29 -18.38 5.52 14.92
N GLU A 30 -17.72 6.50 14.34
CA GLU A 30 -17.87 6.87 12.94
C GLU A 30 -16.50 7.16 12.31
N ILE A 31 -16.33 6.74 11.06
CA ILE A 31 -15.15 7.07 10.25
C ILE A 31 -15.59 7.92 9.08
N PHE A 32 -14.85 9.02 8.86
CA PHE A 32 -15.07 9.92 7.73
C PHE A 32 -13.79 9.99 6.88
N ILE A 33 -13.96 10.00 5.57
CA ILE A 33 -12.92 10.40 4.61
C ILE A 33 -13.43 11.69 3.96
N ASN A 34 -12.74 12.80 4.26
CA ASN A 34 -13.29 14.14 4.07
C ASN A 34 -14.66 14.24 4.79
N ASP A 35 -15.71 14.73 4.13
CA ASP A 35 -17.05 14.89 4.71
C ASP A 35 -17.94 13.64 4.51
N GLN A 36 -17.41 12.55 3.97
CA GLN A 36 -18.18 11.35 3.69
C GLN A 36 -17.99 10.31 4.78
N LYS A 37 -19.06 9.93 5.49
CA LYS A 37 -19.09 8.77 6.38
C LYS A 37 -18.89 7.49 5.58
N ILE A 38 -17.97 6.63 6.01
CA ILE A 38 -17.57 5.44 5.26
C ILE A 38 -17.86 4.12 5.98
N ASN A 39 -18.49 4.13 7.16
CA ASN A 39 -18.76 2.92 7.95
C ASN A 39 -19.39 1.81 7.11
N ASP A 40 -20.47 2.13 6.39
CA ASP A 40 -21.27 1.18 5.61
C ASP A 40 -20.79 1.00 4.16
N LEU A 41 -19.70 1.71 3.79
CA LEU A 41 -19.16 1.58 2.44
C LEU A 41 -18.34 0.28 2.30
N HIS A 42 -18.64 -0.46 1.23
CA HIS A 42 -17.82 -1.60 0.84
C HIS A 42 -16.34 -1.17 0.63
N PRO A 43 -15.34 -1.99 1.01
CA PRO A 43 -13.90 -1.65 0.91
C PRO A 43 -13.49 -1.05 -0.44
N SER A 44 -14.01 -1.58 -1.54
CA SER A 44 -13.69 -1.10 -2.89
C SER A 44 -14.16 0.34 -3.18
N LYS A 45 -15.10 0.87 -2.39
CA LYS A 45 -15.66 2.22 -2.55
C LYS A 45 -15.07 3.25 -1.59
N ARG A 46 -14.24 2.83 -0.63
CA ARG A 46 -13.62 3.72 0.37
C ARG A 46 -12.48 4.58 -0.17
N GLN A 47 -12.06 4.35 -1.42
CA GLN A 47 -10.93 5.05 -2.03
C GLN A 47 -9.63 4.95 -1.22
N THR A 48 -9.46 3.85 -0.51
CA THR A 48 -8.24 3.49 0.22
C THR A 48 -7.49 2.39 -0.53
N ALA A 49 -6.18 2.32 -0.35
CA ALA A 49 -5.37 1.20 -0.81
C ALA A 49 -4.49 0.70 0.33
N MET A 50 -4.50 -0.62 0.56
CA MET A 50 -3.76 -1.23 1.66
C MET A 50 -2.57 -2.02 1.14
N VAL A 51 -1.42 -1.80 1.77
CA VAL A 51 -0.18 -2.57 1.60
C VAL A 51 -0.01 -3.42 2.84
N PHE A 52 -0.08 -4.74 2.66
CA PHE A 52 -0.04 -5.72 3.74
C PHE A 52 1.39 -6.13 4.09
N GLN A 53 1.61 -6.56 5.31
CA GLN A 53 2.87 -7.11 5.80
C GLN A 53 3.41 -8.26 4.92
N SER A 54 2.54 -9.14 4.44
CA SER A 54 2.88 -10.27 3.55
C SER A 54 2.98 -9.89 2.08
N TYR A 55 2.87 -8.59 1.74
CA TYR A 55 2.75 -8.05 0.38
C TYR A 55 1.46 -8.47 -0.34
N ALA A 56 0.89 -9.60 -0.03
CA ALA A 56 -0.34 -10.18 -0.60
C ALA A 56 -0.35 -10.18 -2.15
N LEU A 57 0.79 -10.46 -2.78
CA LEU A 57 0.89 -10.57 -4.23
C LEU A 57 0.26 -11.88 -4.71
N TYR A 58 -0.41 -11.83 -5.86
CA TYR A 58 -0.94 -13.00 -6.54
C TYR A 58 0.20 -13.80 -7.16
N PRO A 59 0.52 -15.02 -6.68
CA PRO A 59 1.74 -15.72 -7.07
C PRO A 59 1.72 -16.24 -8.52
N HIS A 60 0.53 -16.43 -9.08
CA HIS A 60 0.31 -16.89 -10.46
C HIS A 60 0.35 -15.78 -11.50
N MET A 61 0.31 -14.52 -11.06
CA MET A 61 0.36 -13.32 -11.91
C MET A 61 1.80 -12.76 -11.97
N ASN A 62 2.18 -12.18 -13.10
CA ASN A 62 3.40 -11.39 -13.20
C ASN A 62 3.23 -10.01 -12.49
N VAL A 63 4.28 -9.19 -12.48
CA VAL A 63 4.26 -7.85 -11.85
C VAL A 63 3.22 -6.95 -12.51
N TYR A 64 3.19 -6.89 -13.84
CA TYR A 64 2.22 -6.09 -14.59
C TYR A 64 0.78 -6.51 -14.25
N GLU A 65 0.51 -7.80 -14.21
CA GLU A 65 -0.81 -8.34 -13.88
C GLU A 65 -1.23 -8.03 -12.44
N ASN A 66 -0.31 -8.16 -11.47
CA ASN A 66 -0.53 -7.76 -10.09
C ASN A 66 -0.90 -6.28 -9.96
N MET A 67 -0.16 -5.39 -10.63
CA MET A 67 -0.40 -3.95 -10.59
C MET A 67 -1.69 -3.53 -11.32
N SER A 68 -2.03 -4.21 -12.41
CA SER A 68 -3.22 -3.91 -13.22
C SER A 68 -4.51 -4.52 -12.71
N PHE A 69 -4.45 -5.46 -11.76
CA PHE A 69 -5.60 -6.28 -11.34
C PHE A 69 -6.80 -5.45 -10.89
N GLY A 70 -6.57 -4.45 -10.01
CA GLY A 70 -7.64 -3.58 -9.52
C GLY A 70 -8.31 -2.78 -10.64
N LEU A 71 -7.53 -2.27 -11.57
CA LEU A 71 -8.03 -1.51 -12.72
C LEU A 71 -8.84 -2.37 -13.70
N LYS A 72 -8.46 -3.65 -13.86
CA LYS A 72 -9.24 -4.62 -14.65
C LYS A 72 -10.61 -4.90 -14.02
N ILE A 73 -10.68 -5.03 -12.69
CA ILE A 73 -11.96 -5.18 -11.96
C ILE A 73 -12.83 -3.94 -12.14
N GLU A 74 -12.23 -2.75 -12.14
CA GLU A 74 -12.92 -1.48 -12.42
C GLU A 74 -13.30 -1.30 -13.89
N LYS A 75 -12.99 -2.26 -14.75
CA LYS A 75 -13.28 -2.26 -16.20
C LYS A 75 -12.70 -1.03 -16.94
N ARG A 76 -11.51 -0.57 -16.52
CA ARG A 76 -10.79 0.51 -17.20
C ARG A 76 -10.31 0.07 -18.58
N SER A 77 -10.10 1.03 -19.49
CA SER A 77 -9.58 0.73 -20.81
C SER A 77 -8.15 0.16 -20.76
N LYS A 78 -7.74 -0.59 -21.80
CA LYS A 78 -6.39 -1.15 -21.88
C LYS A 78 -5.32 -0.05 -21.88
N GLU A 79 -5.58 1.05 -22.55
CA GLU A 79 -4.70 2.22 -22.66
C GLU A 79 -4.52 2.89 -21.30
N GLU A 80 -5.62 3.08 -20.54
CA GLU A 80 -5.57 3.65 -19.19
C GLU A 80 -4.80 2.74 -18.24
N ILE A 81 -5.04 1.42 -18.29
CA ILE A 81 -4.32 0.43 -17.48
C ILE A 81 -2.83 0.48 -17.78
N GLN A 82 -2.43 0.42 -19.06
CA GLN A 82 -1.03 0.47 -19.46
C GLN A 82 -0.36 1.75 -18.97
N THR A 83 -0.99 2.90 -19.19
CA THR A 83 -0.46 4.19 -18.76
C THR A 83 -0.23 4.24 -17.26
N LYS A 84 -1.22 3.84 -16.45
CA LYS A 84 -1.11 3.87 -14.98
C LYS A 84 -0.08 2.89 -14.45
N VAL A 85 -0.02 1.68 -15.01
CA VAL A 85 0.99 0.68 -14.60
C VAL A 85 2.39 1.17 -14.93
N MET A 86 2.62 1.71 -16.14
CA MET A 86 3.94 2.22 -16.54
C MET A 86 4.37 3.43 -15.70
N GLN A 87 3.46 4.35 -15.39
CA GLN A 87 3.74 5.46 -14.49
C GLN A 87 4.15 5.00 -13.09
N ALA A 88 3.39 4.06 -12.50
CA ALA A 88 3.70 3.51 -11.19
C ALA A 88 5.02 2.72 -11.20
N ALA A 89 5.28 1.93 -12.25
CA ALA A 89 6.53 1.19 -12.42
C ALA A 89 7.73 2.12 -12.48
N LYS A 90 7.62 3.23 -13.21
CA LYS A 90 8.68 4.25 -13.32
C LYS A 90 8.96 4.94 -11.98
N ILE A 91 7.93 5.32 -11.23
CA ILE A 91 8.07 5.91 -9.88
C ILE A 91 8.86 4.97 -8.96
N LEU A 92 8.58 3.67 -9.05
CA LEU A 92 9.16 2.63 -8.18
C LEU A 92 10.43 1.98 -8.76
N LYS A 93 10.87 2.38 -9.98
CA LYS A 93 12.04 1.82 -10.68
C LYS A 93 11.98 0.30 -10.83
N ILE A 94 10.85 -0.22 -11.31
CA ILE A 94 10.58 -1.66 -11.51
C ILE A 94 10.11 -1.99 -12.93
N GLU A 95 10.35 -1.11 -13.91
CA GLU A 95 9.92 -1.31 -15.30
C GLU A 95 10.46 -2.61 -15.89
N GLU A 96 11.71 -2.94 -15.59
CA GLU A 96 12.38 -4.17 -16.04
C GLU A 96 11.84 -5.44 -15.38
N LEU A 97 11.02 -5.32 -14.33
CA LEU A 97 10.49 -6.45 -13.58
C LEU A 97 9.06 -6.81 -13.98
N LEU A 98 8.42 -6.08 -14.89
CA LEU A 98 6.98 -6.19 -15.19
C LEU A 98 6.56 -7.60 -15.62
N GLU A 99 7.42 -8.34 -16.31
CA GLU A 99 7.15 -9.70 -16.77
C GLU A 99 7.51 -10.78 -15.74
N ARG A 100 8.20 -10.42 -14.65
CA ARG A 100 8.59 -11.38 -13.61
C ARG A 100 7.41 -11.76 -12.72
N ARG A 101 7.47 -12.98 -12.19
CA ARG A 101 6.53 -13.45 -11.15
C ARG A 101 7.07 -13.21 -9.74
N PRO A 102 6.21 -13.14 -8.70
CA PRO A 102 6.64 -12.87 -7.32
C PRO A 102 7.77 -13.76 -6.80
N LYS A 103 7.82 -15.04 -7.22
CA LYS A 103 8.90 -15.98 -6.85
C LYS A 103 10.29 -15.61 -7.39
N GLN A 104 10.35 -14.75 -8.40
CA GLN A 104 11.59 -14.31 -9.05
C GLN A 104 12.08 -12.95 -8.52
N LEU A 105 11.41 -12.42 -7.49
CA LEU A 105 11.67 -11.10 -6.94
C LEU A 105 12.31 -11.20 -5.55
N SER A 106 13.21 -10.25 -5.24
CA SER A 106 13.70 -10.04 -3.87
C SER A 106 12.59 -9.52 -2.94
N GLY A 107 12.84 -9.50 -1.63
CA GLY A 107 11.89 -8.93 -0.65
C GLY A 107 11.51 -7.48 -0.97
N GLY A 108 12.51 -6.61 -1.19
CA GLY A 108 12.27 -5.21 -1.56
C GLY A 108 11.57 -5.03 -2.91
N GLN A 109 11.87 -5.87 -3.89
CA GLN A 109 11.16 -5.85 -5.17
C GLN A 109 9.69 -6.24 -5.00
N ARG A 110 9.38 -7.27 -4.20
CA ARG A 110 7.98 -7.61 -3.86
C ARG A 110 7.26 -6.47 -3.16
N GLN A 111 7.96 -5.80 -2.23
CA GLN A 111 7.42 -4.62 -1.55
C GLN A 111 7.07 -3.49 -2.54
N ARG A 112 7.98 -3.15 -3.45
CA ARG A 112 7.72 -2.14 -4.49
C ARG A 112 6.53 -2.53 -5.37
N VAL A 113 6.39 -3.79 -5.74
CA VAL A 113 5.22 -4.27 -6.50
C VAL A 113 3.92 -4.12 -5.72
N ALA A 114 3.91 -4.43 -4.42
CA ALA A 114 2.74 -4.24 -3.56
C ALA A 114 2.33 -2.76 -3.45
N ILE A 115 3.32 -1.86 -3.32
CA ILE A 115 3.10 -0.41 -3.35
C ILE A 115 2.59 0.03 -4.74
N GLY A 116 3.17 -0.49 -5.83
CA GLY A 116 2.74 -0.20 -7.21
C GLY A 116 1.29 -0.56 -7.47
N ARG A 117 0.86 -1.73 -6.97
CA ARG A 117 -0.55 -2.15 -7.02
C ARG A 117 -1.48 -1.17 -6.29
N ALA A 118 -1.01 -0.56 -5.22
CA ALA A 118 -1.76 0.46 -4.50
C ALA A 118 -1.79 1.81 -5.26
N ILE A 119 -0.65 2.25 -5.81
CA ILE A 119 -0.52 3.51 -6.57
C ILE A 119 -1.44 3.52 -7.81
N THR A 120 -1.49 2.42 -8.56
CA THR A 120 -2.28 2.35 -9.81
C THR A 120 -3.76 2.67 -9.61
N ARG A 121 -4.31 2.45 -8.41
CA ARG A 121 -5.69 2.76 -8.05
C ARG A 121 -5.93 4.25 -7.73
N ASN A 122 -4.86 5.04 -7.60
CA ASN A 122 -4.92 6.45 -7.23
C ASN A 122 -5.80 6.70 -5.98
N PRO A 123 -5.48 6.08 -4.82
CA PRO A 123 -6.31 6.20 -3.63
C PRO A 123 -6.18 7.57 -2.99
N LYS A 124 -7.19 7.96 -2.20
CA LYS A 124 -7.12 9.16 -1.34
C LYS A 124 -6.25 8.95 -0.10
N ILE A 125 -6.17 7.70 0.37
CA ILE A 125 -5.41 7.32 1.56
C ILE A 125 -4.68 6.00 1.30
N PHE A 126 -3.37 5.96 1.56
CA PHE A 126 -2.61 4.73 1.64
C PHE A 126 -2.59 4.21 3.08
N LEU A 127 -2.76 2.91 3.24
CA LEU A 127 -2.73 2.20 4.52
C LEU A 127 -1.60 1.18 4.48
N PHE A 128 -0.58 1.37 5.31
CA PHE A 128 0.58 0.48 5.40
C PHE A 128 0.54 -0.32 6.71
N ASP A 129 0.37 -1.64 6.62
CA ASP A 129 0.31 -2.54 7.76
C ASP A 129 1.66 -3.27 7.92
N GLU A 130 2.55 -2.72 8.74
CA GLU A 130 3.91 -3.21 9.00
C GLU A 130 4.68 -3.60 7.72
N PRO A 131 4.76 -2.73 6.71
CA PRO A 131 5.18 -3.14 5.37
C PRO A 131 6.65 -3.56 5.28
N LEU A 132 7.49 -3.17 6.24
CA LEU A 132 8.94 -3.43 6.23
C LEU A 132 9.38 -4.54 7.19
N SER A 133 8.46 -5.12 7.97
CA SER A 133 8.78 -6.10 9.02
C SER A 133 9.47 -7.39 8.51
N ASN A 134 9.19 -7.78 7.25
CA ASN A 134 9.75 -8.99 6.64
C ASN A 134 11.06 -8.75 5.86
N LEU A 135 11.68 -7.57 6.01
CA LEU A 135 12.93 -7.21 5.37
C LEU A 135 14.09 -7.23 6.36
N ASP A 136 15.30 -7.55 5.87
CA ASP A 136 16.51 -7.36 6.63
C ASP A 136 16.80 -5.89 6.94
N ALA A 137 17.69 -5.61 7.89
CA ALA A 137 17.94 -4.26 8.39
C ALA A 137 18.45 -3.29 7.30
N ALA A 138 19.30 -3.75 6.39
CA ALA A 138 19.85 -2.91 5.32
C ALA A 138 18.76 -2.51 4.33
N LEU A 139 18.00 -3.50 3.84
CA LEU A 139 16.91 -3.28 2.91
C LEU A 139 15.77 -2.47 3.53
N ARG A 140 15.48 -2.68 4.83
CA ARG A 140 14.50 -1.87 5.58
C ARG A 140 14.88 -0.40 5.59
N SER A 141 16.17 -0.10 5.80
CA SER A 141 16.68 1.27 5.80
C SER A 141 16.53 1.94 4.43
N GLU A 142 16.85 1.22 3.36
CA GLU A 142 16.65 1.68 1.98
C GLU A 142 15.16 1.96 1.69
N MET A 143 14.29 1.02 2.03
CA MET A 143 12.86 1.12 1.76
C MET A 143 12.16 2.25 2.54
N ARG A 144 12.64 2.59 3.76
CA ARG A 144 12.14 3.79 4.49
C ARG A 144 12.37 5.06 3.70
N VAL A 145 13.58 5.24 3.18
CA VAL A 145 13.91 6.40 2.35
C VAL A 145 13.04 6.46 1.09
N GLU A 146 12.78 5.31 0.48
CA GLU A 146 11.91 5.23 -0.70
C GLU A 146 10.45 5.58 -0.40
N ILE A 147 9.89 5.09 0.72
CA ILE A 147 8.52 5.44 1.14
C ILE A 147 8.40 6.94 1.42
N SER A 148 9.40 7.54 2.08
CA SER A 148 9.42 8.99 2.31
C SER A 148 9.47 9.78 0.98
N LYS A 149 10.32 9.38 0.04
CA LYS A 149 10.36 9.99 -1.31
C LYS A 149 9.04 9.82 -2.05
N LEU A 150 8.43 8.65 -1.96
CA LEU A 150 7.15 8.35 -2.57
C LEU A 150 6.05 9.28 -2.03
N HIS A 151 5.97 9.47 -0.71
CA HIS A 151 5.02 10.39 -0.09
C HIS A 151 5.18 11.82 -0.65
N ASN A 152 6.43 12.30 -0.76
CA ASN A 152 6.71 13.62 -1.31
C ASN A 152 6.32 13.77 -2.80
N GLN A 153 6.39 12.67 -3.56
CA GLN A 153 6.02 12.66 -4.98
C GLN A 153 4.51 12.62 -5.21
N ILE A 154 3.81 11.72 -4.50
CA ILE A 154 2.37 11.52 -4.71
C ILE A 154 1.50 12.49 -3.88
N LYS A 155 2.04 13.09 -2.82
CA LYS A 155 1.35 14.05 -1.93
C LYS A 155 -0.02 13.55 -1.43
N THR A 156 -0.17 12.25 -1.26
CA THR A 156 -1.40 11.59 -0.80
C THR A 156 -1.27 11.28 0.70
N ASN A 157 -2.35 11.31 1.44
CA ASN A 157 -2.36 10.95 2.84
C ASN A 157 -1.95 9.48 3.04
N MET A 158 -1.08 9.24 4.01
CA MET A 158 -0.59 7.91 4.36
C MET A 158 -0.79 7.64 5.85
N ILE A 159 -1.28 6.45 6.18
CA ILE A 159 -1.32 5.91 7.54
C ILE A 159 -0.40 4.69 7.57
N TYR A 160 0.60 4.75 8.43
CA TYR A 160 1.66 3.75 8.51
C TYR A 160 1.67 3.11 9.90
N VAL A 161 1.54 1.79 9.96
CA VAL A 161 1.61 1.02 11.20
C VAL A 161 2.98 0.37 11.31
N THR A 162 3.61 0.50 12.46
CA THR A 162 4.87 -0.17 12.79
C THR A 162 4.99 -0.46 14.28
N HIS A 163 5.83 -1.41 14.65
CA HIS A 163 6.30 -1.61 16.01
C HIS A 163 7.75 -1.09 16.19
N ASP A 164 8.38 -0.60 15.13
CA ASP A 164 9.77 -0.09 15.12
C ASP A 164 9.76 1.43 15.34
N GLN A 165 10.36 1.87 16.46
CA GLN A 165 10.45 3.29 16.81
C GLN A 165 11.32 4.08 15.83
N VAL A 166 12.34 3.44 15.22
CA VAL A 166 13.21 4.10 14.24
C VAL A 166 12.44 4.40 12.96
N GLU A 167 11.55 3.49 12.52
CA GLU A 167 10.64 3.76 11.41
C GLU A 167 9.72 4.95 11.73
N ALA A 168 9.11 4.95 12.92
CA ALA A 168 8.22 6.01 13.34
C ALA A 168 8.91 7.37 13.33
N MET A 169 10.11 7.48 13.90
CA MET A 169 10.87 8.74 14.00
C MET A 169 11.44 9.24 12.67
N THR A 170 11.56 8.35 11.67
CA THR A 170 12.14 8.72 10.35
C THR A 170 11.08 9.04 9.31
N LEU A 171 9.84 8.55 9.47
CA LEU A 171 8.77 8.69 8.49
C LEU A 171 7.71 9.72 8.89
N ALA A 172 7.58 10.01 10.19
CA ALA A 172 6.61 10.99 10.73
C ALA A 172 6.99 12.44 10.46
#